data_099ec002190b4e6c0b173a214788825e
#
_entry.id   099ec002190b4e6c0b173a214788825e
#
_cell.length_a   1.000
_cell.length_b   1.000
_cell.length_c   1.000
_cell.angle_alpha   90.00
_cell.angle_beta   90.00
_cell.angle_gamma   90.00
#
_symmetry.space_group_name_H-M   'P 1'
#
loop_
_entity.id
_entity.type
_entity.pdbx_description
1 polymer ?
#
loop_
_entity_poly.entity_id
_entity_poly.type
_entity_poly.pdbx_seq_one_letter_code
_entity_poly.pdbx_strand_id
1 'polypeptide(L)'
;MKKVWFITGSSRGLGRKITEVALGNGDLVAATALGKDDLNDVAEKYKDQVLLIELNVTDKSQIENAIEETVKHFGRIDVLVNNAGFGITGAAEAYTDGEVKSQLEVNLYGAIEITRLVIPIMRKQGDGRILQISSVGGRFGNPGLSIYHAAKFGLTGFSEAIGKEVAPLGIKVTSVEPGSMRTDWGGASMGFAKHVDGYGDTVDKMISLRKEGNYIPSGDPVKAAQAIYDLARHPEPPIHLILGSDAAGIIETVSKSREEEFKKWLPVSLSIDHDDTIGKEKNFNL
;
A
#
# COMPACT_ATOMS: atom_id res chain seq x y z
N MET A 1 -2.46 10.75 -24.08
CA MET A 1 -3.32 9.55 -24.27
C MET A 1 -4.00 9.26 -22.94
N LYS A 2 -5.31 8.95 -22.94
CA LYS A 2 -6.03 8.54 -21.73
C LYS A 2 -5.46 7.23 -21.22
N LYS A 3 -5.24 7.11 -19.89
CA LYS A 3 -4.82 5.86 -19.24
C LYS A 3 -6.03 5.16 -18.63
N VAL A 4 -5.97 3.83 -18.57
CA VAL A 4 -6.95 3.00 -17.88
C VAL A 4 -6.39 2.62 -16.51
N TRP A 5 -7.11 3.01 -15.47
CA TRP A 5 -6.76 2.73 -14.07
C TRP A 5 -7.63 1.60 -13.52
N PHE A 6 -7.03 0.68 -12.78
CA PHE A 6 -7.73 -0.28 -11.94
C PHE A 6 -7.41 0.06 -10.48
N ILE A 7 -8.42 0.48 -9.70
CA ILE A 7 -8.20 1.01 -8.35
C ILE A 7 -9.00 0.20 -7.34
N THR A 8 -8.33 -0.40 -6.35
CA THR A 8 -9.03 -1.12 -5.27
C THR A 8 -9.38 -0.20 -4.10
N GLY A 9 -10.59 -0.40 -3.52
CA GLY A 9 -11.05 0.40 -2.40
C GLY A 9 -11.34 1.85 -2.75
N SER A 10 -12.09 2.07 -3.85
CA SER A 10 -12.40 3.39 -4.42
C SER A 10 -13.54 4.13 -3.74
N SER A 11 -14.29 3.50 -2.81
CA SER A 11 -15.50 4.11 -2.24
C SER A 11 -15.21 5.27 -1.29
N ARG A 12 -14.09 5.27 -0.60
CA ARG A 12 -13.74 6.29 0.42
C ARG A 12 -12.24 6.56 0.52
N GLY A 13 -11.88 7.54 1.34
CA GLY A 13 -10.49 7.85 1.70
C GLY A 13 -9.60 8.17 0.51
N LEU A 14 -8.37 7.66 0.54
CA LEU A 14 -7.36 7.93 -0.48
C LEU A 14 -7.76 7.33 -1.84
N GLY A 15 -8.28 6.09 -1.88
CA GLY A 15 -8.70 5.43 -3.12
C GLY A 15 -9.78 6.21 -3.85
N ARG A 16 -10.73 6.80 -3.10
CA ARG A 16 -11.75 7.69 -3.66
C ARG A 16 -11.11 8.95 -4.28
N LYS A 17 -10.15 9.57 -3.60
CA LYS A 17 -9.48 10.76 -4.12
C LYS A 17 -8.63 10.46 -5.34
N ILE A 18 -7.93 9.32 -5.40
CA ILE A 18 -7.21 8.88 -6.59
C ILE A 18 -8.17 8.68 -7.77
N THR A 19 -9.32 8.03 -7.54
CA THR A 19 -10.38 7.84 -8.54
C THR A 19 -10.88 9.18 -9.08
N GLU A 20 -11.22 10.12 -8.20
CA GLU A 20 -11.70 11.44 -8.58
C GLU A 20 -10.67 12.26 -9.36
N VAL A 21 -9.38 12.20 -8.97
CA VAL A 21 -8.29 12.89 -9.67
C VAL A 21 -8.06 12.29 -11.06
N ALA A 22 -8.02 10.96 -11.18
CA ALA A 22 -7.83 10.30 -12.48
C ALA A 22 -8.96 10.63 -13.46
N LEU A 23 -10.22 10.52 -13.01
CA LEU A 23 -11.40 10.85 -13.81
C LEU A 23 -11.47 12.35 -14.15
N GLY A 24 -11.12 13.23 -13.21
CA GLY A 24 -11.08 14.68 -13.41
C GLY A 24 -10.05 15.12 -14.47
N ASN A 25 -9.00 14.34 -14.65
CA ASN A 25 -7.98 14.52 -15.70
C ASN A 25 -8.34 13.83 -17.02
N GLY A 26 -9.54 13.26 -17.13
CA GLY A 26 -10.06 12.66 -18.34
C GLY A 26 -9.62 11.22 -18.60
N ASP A 27 -8.99 10.55 -17.64
CA ASP A 27 -8.64 9.14 -17.73
C ASP A 27 -9.86 8.22 -17.53
N LEU A 28 -9.68 6.93 -17.73
CA LEU A 28 -10.69 5.89 -17.56
C LEU A 28 -10.40 5.11 -16.29
N VAL A 29 -11.41 4.78 -15.49
CA VAL A 29 -11.20 4.11 -14.19
C VAL A 29 -12.15 2.93 -14.01
N ALA A 30 -11.61 1.75 -13.77
CA ALA A 30 -12.31 0.66 -13.11
C ALA A 30 -12.22 0.89 -11.59
N ALA A 31 -13.27 1.44 -11.02
CA ALA A 31 -13.36 1.78 -9.61
C ALA A 31 -14.00 0.61 -8.85
N THR A 32 -13.25 0.00 -7.92
CA THR A 32 -13.73 -1.17 -7.21
C THR A 32 -13.98 -0.90 -5.73
N ALA A 33 -15.03 -1.51 -5.17
CA ALA A 33 -15.43 -1.42 -3.77
C ALA A 33 -16.13 -2.69 -3.31
N LEU A 34 -16.30 -2.89 -1.99
CA LEU A 34 -17.09 -3.99 -1.44
C LEU A 34 -18.58 -3.88 -1.81
N GLY A 35 -19.10 -2.66 -1.90
CA GLY A 35 -20.41 -2.35 -2.42
C GLY A 35 -20.29 -1.30 -3.53
N LYS A 36 -20.69 -1.63 -4.73
CA LYS A 36 -20.59 -0.69 -5.86
C LYS A 36 -21.53 0.51 -5.74
N ASP A 37 -22.60 0.40 -4.98
CA ASP A 37 -23.53 1.51 -4.72
C ASP A 37 -22.88 2.69 -4.00
N ASP A 38 -21.80 2.45 -3.24
CA ASP A 38 -20.97 3.48 -2.61
C ASP A 38 -20.27 4.41 -3.63
N LEU A 39 -20.36 4.09 -4.92
CA LEU A 39 -19.73 4.81 -6.02
C LEU A 39 -20.73 5.40 -7.02
N ASN A 40 -22.05 5.33 -6.75
CA ASN A 40 -23.09 5.79 -7.67
C ASN A 40 -22.92 7.27 -8.05
N ASP A 41 -22.56 8.13 -7.11
CA ASP A 41 -22.33 9.55 -7.37
C ASP A 41 -21.11 9.78 -8.31
N VAL A 42 -20.12 8.90 -8.29
CA VAL A 42 -19.01 8.92 -9.25
C VAL A 42 -19.49 8.56 -10.63
N ALA A 43 -20.32 7.50 -10.73
CA ALA A 43 -20.87 7.07 -12.01
C ALA A 43 -21.78 8.13 -12.63
N GLU A 44 -22.63 8.76 -11.83
CA GLU A 44 -23.49 9.87 -12.30
C GLU A 44 -22.68 11.04 -12.87
N LYS A 45 -21.58 11.39 -12.21
CA LYS A 45 -20.71 12.50 -12.58
C LYS A 45 -19.84 12.22 -13.81
N TYR A 46 -19.26 11.02 -13.89
CA TYR A 46 -18.21 10.70 -14.89
C TYR A 46 -18.67 9.74 -15.99
N LYS A 47 -19.84 9.15 -15.86
CA LYS A 47 -20.52 8.34 -16.90
C LYS A 47 -19.59 7.28 -17.53
N ASP A 48 -19.41 7.36 -18.84
CA ASP A 48 -18.63 6.39 -19.64
C ASP A 48 -17.11 6.34 -19.29
N GLN A 49 -16.63 7.23 -18.42
CA GLN A 49 -15.22 7.22 -17.99
C GLN A 49 -14.99 6.25 -16.83
N VAL A 50 -16.03 5.80 -16.14
CA VAL A 50 -15.89 4.94 -14.97
C VAL A 50 -16.68 3.65 -15.12
N LEU A 51 -16.05 2.54 -14.79
CA LEU A 51 -16.67 1.22 -14.63
C LEU A 51 -16.71 0.89 -13.15
N LEU A 52 -17.91 0.71 -12.59
CA LEU A 52 -18.07 0.30 -11.18
C LEU A 52 -18.06 -1.20 -11.05
N ILE A 53 -17.18 -1.73 -10.21
CA ILE A 53 -17.03 -3.17 -9.97
C ILE A 53 -17.13 -3.48 -8.49
N GLU A 54 -17.98 -4.42 -8.12
CA GLU A 54 -17.98 -4.99 -6.78
C GLU A 54 -16.79 -5.93 -6.63
N LEU A 55 -15.94 -5.71 -5.62
CA LEU A 55 -14.73 -6.48 -5.41
C LEU A 55 -14.40 -6.61 -3.93
N ASN A 56 -14.44 -7.84 -3.44
CA ASN A 56 -13.73 -8.24 -2.24
C ASN A 56 -12.32 -8.76 -2.65
N VAL A 57 -11.27 -8.04 -2.24
CA VAL A 57 -9.87 -8.39 -2.60
C VAL A 57 -9.37 -9.69 -1.94
N THR A 58 -10.18 -10.35 -1.11
CA THR A 58 -9.88 -11.68 -0.54
C THR A 58 -10.56 -12.82 -1.31
N ASP A 59 -11.41 -12.49 -2.28
CA ASP A 59 -12.10 -13.46 -3.13
C ASP A 59 -11.43 -13.53 -4.51
N LYS A 60 -10.75 -14.64 -4.75
CA LYS A 60 -10.00 -14.83 -5.99
C LYS A 60 -10.90 -14.78 -7.23
N SER A 61 -12.10 -15.35 -7.16
CA SER A 61 -13.02 -15.35 -8.30
C SER A 61 -13.52 -13.95 -8.63
N GLN A 62 -13.78 -13.12 -7.62
CA GLN A 62 -14.13 -11.72 -7.82
C GLN A 62 -12.97 -10.92 -8.40
N ILE A 63 -11.72 -11.19 -7.96
CA ILE A 63 -10.52 -10.55 -8.53
C ILE A 63 -10.38 -10.87 -10.02
N GLU A 64 -10.47 -12.14 -10.39
CA GLU A 64 -10.38 -12.60 -11.79
C GLU A 64 -11.46 -11.94 -12.64
N ASN A 65 -12.70 -11.98 -12.19
CA ASN A 65 -13.84 -11.36 -12.90
C ASN A 65 -13.70 -9.85 -13.05
N ALA A 66 -13.24 -9.15 -12.01
CA ALA A 66 -13.06 -7.69 -12.05
C ALA A 66 -11.98 -7.26 -13.06
N ILE A 67 -10.89 -8.02 -13.16
CA ILE A 67 -9.83 -7.78 -14.14
C ILE A 67 -10.33 -8.06 -15.55
N GLU A 68 -11.01 -9.19 -15.76
CA GLU A 68 -11.60 -9.55 -17.06
C GLU A 68 -12.62 -8.53 -17.53
N GLU A 69 -13.53 -8.09 -16.65
CA GLU A 69 -14.53 -7.06 -16.95
C GLU A 69 -13.86 -5.73 -17.33
N THR A 70 -12.79 -5.34 -16.62
CA THR A 70 -12.03 -4.13 -16.95
C THR A 70 -11.39 -4.22 -18.33
N VAL A 71 -10.73 -5.33 -18.64
CA VAL A 71 -10.10 -5.53 -19.96
C VAL A 71 -11.15 -5.63 -21.07
N LYS A 72 -12.27 -6.28 -20.82
CA LYS A 72 -13.38 -6.36 -21.79
C LYS A 72 -13.96 -4.98 -22.09
N HIS A 73 -14.09 -4.12 -21.08
CA HIS A 73 -14.71 -2.80 -21.21
C HIS A 73 -13.76 -1.75 -21.80
N PHE A 74 -12.52 -1.66 -21.32
CA PHE A 74 -11.55 -0.63 -21.70
C PHE A 74 -10.43 -1.13 -22.61
N GLY A 75 -10.29 -2.44 -22.82
CA GLY A 75 -9.29 -3.06 -23.68
C GLY A 75 -7.90 -3.22 -23.06
N ARG A 76 -7.63 -2.61 -21.89
CA ARG A 76 -6.30 -2.55 -21.27
C ARG A 76 -6.36 -2.18 -19.78
N ILE A 77 -5.22 -2.31 -19.09
CA ILE A 77 -4.96 -1.74 -17.77
C ILE A 77 -3.58 -1.08 -17.81
N ASP A 78 -3.51 0.25 -17.68
CA ASP A 78 -2.25 1.01 -17.70
C ASP A 78 -1.69 1.24 -16.30
N VAL A 79 -2.58 1.44 -15.33
CA VAL A 79 -2.23 1.74 -13.94
C VAL A 79 -3.05 0.86 -13.01
N LEU A 80 -2.35 0.05 -12.22
CA LEU A 80 -2.92 -0.67 -11.10
C LEU A 80 -2.64 0.10 -9.82
N VAL A 81 -3.68 0.36 -9.00
CA VAL A 81 -3.54 0.92 -7.66
C VAL A 81 -4.13 -0.06 -6.65
N ASN A 82 -3.27 -0.80 -5.97
CA ASN A 82 -3.65 -1.63 -4.84
C ASN A 82 -3.75 -0.76 -3.59
N ASN A 83 -4.96 -0.24 -3.33
CA ASN A 83 -5.21 0.69 -2.24
C ASN A 83 -6.10 0.08 -1.13
N ALA A 84 -6.91 -0.93 -1.42
CA ALA A 84 -7.77 -1.55 -0.42
C ALA A 84 -6.99 -1.94 0.84
N GLY A 85 -7.48 -1.56 2.00
CA GLY A 85 -6.81 -1.84 3.26
C GLY A 85 -7.55 -1.28 4.46
N PHE A 86 -7.28 -1.86 5.62
CA PHE A 86 -7.81 -1.42 6.92
C PHE A 86 -6.80 -1.74 8.03
N GLY A 87 -7.05 -1.23 9.24
CA GLY A 87 -6.22 -1.52 10.41
C GLY A 87 -7.04 -1.96 11.61
N ILE A 88 -6.45 -2.77 12.48
CA ILE A 88 -6.94 -3.07 13.80
C ILE A 88 -5.82 -2.71 14.78
N THR A 89 -6.16 -1.97 15.83
CA THR A 89 -5.20 -1.57 16.88
C THR A 89 -5.41 -2.41 18.12
N GLY A 90 -4.33 -2.96 18.67
CA GLY A 90 -4.36 -3.76 19.89
C GLY A 90 -3.00 -4.36 20.25
N ALA A 91 -2.87 -4.95 21.43
CA ALA A 91 -1.71 -5.76 21.80
C ALA A 91 -1.65 -7.00 20.88
N ALA A 92 -0.44 -7.48 20.57
CA ALA A 92 -0.27 -8.61 19.65
C ALA A 92 -1.04 -9.86 20.08
N GLU A 93 -1.08 -10.15 21.36
CA GLU A 93 -1.81 -11.29 21.95
C GLU A 93 -3.33 -11.09 22.02
N ALA A 94 -3.81 -9.87 21.82
CA ALA A 94 -5.24 -9.53 21.89
C ALA A 94 -5.99 -9.80 20.60
N TYR A 95 -5.29 -9.96 19.48
CA TYR A 95 -5.93 -10.25 18.20
C TYR A 95 -6.46 -11.68 18.16
N THR A 96 -7.66 -11.84 17.67
CA THR A 96 -8.18 -13.15 17.27
C THR A 96 -7.49 -13.64 16.00
N ASP A 97 -7.45 -14.96 15.77
CA ASP A 97 -6.93 -15.53 14.51
C ASP A 97 -7.62 -14.97 13.27
N GLY A 98 -8.94 -14.70 13.37
CA GLY A 98 -9.72 -14.08 12.30
C GLY A 98 -9.26 -12.65 11.98
N GLU A 99 -8.98 -11.84 13.00
CA GLU A 99 -8.48 -10.47 12.84
C GLU A 99 -7.07 -10.45 12.24
N VAL A 100 -6.18 -11.34 12.70
CA VAL A 100 -4.84 -11.50 12.11
C VAL A 100 -4.95 -11.87 10.64
N LYS A 101 -5.70 -12.93 10.34
CA LYS A 101 -5.87 -13.44 8.98
C LYS A 101 -6.47 -12.39 8.06
N SER A 102 -7.56 -11.74 8.46
CA SER A 102 -8.24 -10.76 7.62
C SER A 102 -7.35 -9.54 7.29
N GLN A 103 -6.54 -9.06 8.26
CA GLN A 103 -5.61 -7.96 7.98
C GLN A 103 -4.53 -8.36 6.97
N LEU A 104 -3.96 -9.57 7.09
CA LEU A 104 -2.95 -10.07 6.15
C LEU A 104 -3.56 -10.33 4.76
N GLU A 105 -4.76 -10.91 4.72
CA GLU A 105 -5.45 -11.19 3.45
C GLU A 105 -5.78 -9.91 2.68
N VAL A 106 -6.34 -8.90 3.33
CA VAL A 106 -6.73 -7.66 2.64
C VAL A 106 -5.52 -6.78 2.34
N ASN A 107 -4.64 -6.51 3.34
CA ASN A 107 -3.57 -5.52 3.18
C ASN A 107 -2.33 -6.04 2.44
N LEU A 108 -2.19 -7.36 2.25
CA LEU A 108 -1.02 -7.96 1.61
C LEU A 108 -1.42 -8.95 0.52
N TYR A 109 -2.12 -10.03 0.88
CA TYR A 109 -2.34 -11.13 -0.05
C TYR A 109 -3.21 -10.74 -1.25
N GLY A 110 -4.27 -9.97 -1.04
CA GLY A 110 -5.12 -9.44 -2.11
C GLY A 110 -4.35 -8.58 -3.10
N ALA A 111 -3.46 -7.71 -2.60
CA ALA A 111 -2.60 -6.89 -3.46
C ALA A 111 -1.61 -7.75 -4.27
N ILE A 112 -1.07 -8.82 -3.69
CA ILE A 112 -0.20 -9.79 -4.38
C ILE A 112 -0.99 -10.50 -5.50
N GLU A 113 -2.18 -11.03 -5.21
CA GLU A 113 -2.99 -11.77 -6.19
C GLU A 113 -3.41 -10.88 -7.36
N ILE A 114 -3.90 -9.68 -7.10
CA ILE A 114 -4.27 -8.73 -8.16
C ILE A 114 -3.05 -8.38 -9.02
N THR A 115 -1.89 -8.11 -8.39
CA THR A 115 -0.65 -7.80 -9.11
C THR A 115 -0.24 -8.95 -10.04
N ARG A 116 -0.27 -10.19 -9.55
CA ARG A 116 0.09 -11.39 -10.33
C ARG A 116 -0.81 -11.56 -11.56
N LEU A 117 -2.09 -11.24 -11.44
CA LEU A 117 -3.06 -11.36 -12.55
C LEU A 117 -2.96 -10.19 -13.55
N VAL A 118 -2.54 -9.00 -13.11
CA VAL A 118 -2.41 -7.82 -13.99
C VAL A 118 -1.08 -7.82 -14.75
N ILE A 119 0.00 -8.36 -14.19
CA ILE A 119 1.33 -8.41 -14.84
C ILE A 119 1.28 -9.03 -16.25
N PRO A 120 0.63 -10.18 -16.51
CA PRO A 120 0.54 -10.72 -17.87
C PRO A 120 -0.10 -9.77 -18.88
N ILE A 121 -1.08 -8.98 -18.45
CA ILE A 121 -1.77 -7.98 -19.28
C ILE A 121 -0.79 -6.86 -19.62
N MET A 122 -0.15 -6.25 -18.62
CA MET A 122 0.83 -5.18 -18.80
C MET A 122 2.05 -5.65 -19.59
N ARG A 123 2.52 -6.89 -19.38
CA ARG A 123 3.61 -7.49 -20.16
C ARG A 123 3.25 -7.57 -21.64
N LYS A 124 2.03 -7.98 -21.99
CA LYS A 124 1.57 -7.99 -23.39
C LYS A 124 1.47 -6.59 -23.98
N GLN A 125 1.18 -5.59 -23.15
CA GLN A 125 1.14 -4.17 -23.55
C GLN A 125 2.53 -3.56 -23.75
N GLY A 126 3.57 -4.12 -23.10
CA GLY A 126 4.93 -3.58 -23.07
C GLY A 126 5.10 -2.34 -22.20
N ASP A 127 4.08 -1.95 -21.43
CA ASP A 127 4.07 -0.82 -20.47
C ASP A 127 3.07 -1.07 -19.37
N GLY A 128 3.36 -0.58 -18.17
CA GLY A 128 2.46 -0.64 -17.03
C GLY A 128 2.99 0.13 -15.82
N ARG A 129 2.08 0.51 -14.95
CA ARG A 129 2.38 1.14 -13.65
C ARG A 129 1.64 0.41 -12.56
N ILE A 130 2.36 -0.06 -11.55
CA ILE A 130 1.80 -0.72 -10.37
C ILE A 130 2.13 0.12 -9.15
N LEU A 131 1.10 0.66 -8.52
CA LEU A 131 1.20 1.49 -7.33
C LEU A 131 0.64 0.72 -6.13
N GLN A 132 1.53 0.30 -5.26
CA GLN A 132 1.17 -0.41 -4.02
C GLN A 132 1.01 0.62 -2.91
N ILE A 133 -0.22 0.85 -2.46
CA ILE A 133 -0.44 1.77 -1.33
C ILE A 133 -0.06 1.06 -0.03
N SER A 134 1.23 1.16 0.27
CA SER A 134 1.80 0.68 1.53
C SER A 134 1.53 1.70 2.65
N SER A 135 2.52 2.06 3.39
CA SER A 135 2.50 3.04 4.48
C SER A 135 3.94 3.34 4.89
N VAL A 136 4.20 4.46 5.54
CA VAL A 136 5.42 4.62 6.34
C VAL A 136 5.55 3.48 7.36
N GLY A 137 4.44 2.91 7.82
CA GLY A 137 4.38 1.70 8.64
C GLY A 137 4.83 0.40 7.95
N GLY A 138 5.21 0.43 6.67
CA GLY A 138 5.98 -0.61 5.99
C GLY A 138 7.49 -0.48 6.16
N ARG A 139 7.95 0.57 6.82
CA ARG A 139 9.37 0.90 7.03
C ARG A 139 9.78 0.94 8.50
N PHE A 140 8.82 1.06 9.42
CA PHE A 140 9.05 1.02 10.87
C PHE A 140 7.86 0.40 11.59
N GLY A 141 8.07 -0.05 12.84
CA GLY A 141 7.01 -0.58 13.69
C GLY A 141 6.79 0.30 14.92
N ASN A 142 5.53 0.45 15.31
CA ASN A 142 5.15 1.07 16.57
C ASN A 142 4.14 0.18 17.33
N PRO A 143 4.01 0.33 18.66
CA PRO A 143 3.07 -0.46 19.45
C PRO A 143 1.63 -0.36 18.94
N GLY A 144 0.89 -1.45 19.09
CA GLY A 144 -0.54 -1.51 18.81
C GLY A 144 -0.92 -1.78 17.35
N LEU A 145 0.01 -1.89 16.42
CA LEU A 145 -0.26 -2.15 15.00
C LEU A 145 0.61 -3.28 14.44
N SER A 146 1.01 -4.25 15.25
CA SER A 146 1.96 -5.30 14.86
C SER A 146 1.56 -6.05 13.59
N ILE A 147 0.29 -6.45 13.46
CA ILE A 147 -0.21 -7.20 12.30
C ILE A 147 -0.32 -6.29 11.07
N TYR A 148 -0.76 -5.04 11.25
CA TYR A 148 -0.77 -4.06 10.17
C TYR A 148 0.64 -3.80 9.63
N HIS A 149 1.62 -3.61 10.53
CA HIS A 149 3.01 -3.44 10.14
C HIS A 149 3.54 -4.67 9.40
N ALA A 150 3.26 -5.89 9.89
CA ALA A 150 3.66 -7.12 9.19
C ALA A 150 3.13 -7.13 7.74
N ALA A 151 1.86 -6.79 7.53
CA ALA A 151 1.29 -6.70 6.19
C ALA A 151 1.97 -5.62 5.32
N LYS A 152 2.21 -4.42 5.88
CA LYS A 152 2.79 -3.30 5.10
C LYS A 152 4.29 -3.49 4.84
N PHE A 153 5.06 -4.07 5.76
CA PHE A 153 6.43 -4.51 5.49
C PHE A 153 6.46 -5.56 4.39
N GLY A 154 5.57 -6.56 4.46
CA GLY A 154 5.44 -7.57 3.41
C GLY A 154 5.13 -6.95 2.05
N LEU A 155 4.20 -6.00 1.99
CA LEU A 155 3.83 -5.31 0.74
C LEU A 155 4.98 -4.46 0.19
N THR A 156 5.73 -3.76 1.06
CA THR A 156 6.91 -2.98 0.65
C THR A 156 8.00 -3.90 0.09
N GLY A 157 8.34 -4.99 0.78
CA GLY A 157 9.31 -5.97 0.31
C GLY A 157 8.89 -6.66 -0.99
N PHE A 158 7.62 -7.02 -1.12
CA PHE A 158 7.05 -7.55 -2.38
C PHE A 158 7.20 -6.53 -3.52
N SER A 159 6.94 -5.24 -3.25
CA SER A 159 7.06 -4.17 -4.26
C SER A 159 8.50 -4.00 -4.75
N GLU A 160 9.49 -4.06 -3.86
CA GLU A 160 10.90 -3.99 -4.22
C GLU A 160 11.32 -5.18 -5.13
N ALA A 161 10.94 -6.39 -4.73
CA ALA A 161 11.30 -7.59 -5.47
C ALA A 161 10.65 -7.60 -6.86
N ILE A 162 9.31 -7.46 -6.91
CA ILE A 162 8.58 -7.50 -8.17
C ILE A 162 8.96 -6.35 -9.11
N GLY A 163 9.34 -5.18 -8.57
CA GLY A 163 9.80 -4.04 -9.35
C GLY A 163 11.04 -4.38 -10.19
N LYS A 164 11.98 -5.14 -9.62
CA LYS A 164 13.18 -5.61 -10.33
C LYS A 164 12.82 -6.71 -11.36
N GLU A 165 11.91 -7.63 -11.02
CA GLU A 165 11.49 -8.72 -11.90
C GLU A 165 10.81 -8.21 -13.17
N VAL A 166 9.95 -7.20 -13.07
CA VAL A 166 9.11 -6.74 -14.19
C VAL A 166 9.68 -5.52 -14.93
N ALA A 167 10.74 -4.90 -14.43
CA ALA A 167 11.36 -3.74 -15.09
C ALA A 167 11.76 -4.02 -16.55
N PRO A 168 12.37 -5.18 -16.91
CA PRO A 168 12.69 -5.50 -18.30
C PRO A 168 11.46 -5.65 -19.20
N LEU A 169 10.27 -5.79 -18.63
CA LEU A 169 8.98 -5.89 -19.35
C LEU A 169 8.34 -4.51 -19.61
N GLY A 170 9.00 -3.41 -19.23
CA GLY A 170 8.44 -2.06 -19.31
C GLY A 170 7.47 -1.69 -18.20
N ILE A 171 7.31 -2.56 -17.19
CA ILE A 171 6.42 -2.35 -16.05
C ILE A 171 7.20 -1.72 -14.90
N LYS A 172 6.66 -0.64 -14.32
CA LYS A 172 7.27 0.05 -13.18
C LYS A 172 6.39 -0.07 -11.95
N VAL A 173 7.02 -0.39 -10.83
CA VAL A 173 6.35 -0.62 -9.54
C VAL A 173 6.82 0.44 -8.56
N THR A 174 5.89 1.04 -7.81
CA THR A 174 6.21 1.94 -6.70
C THR A 174 5.45 1.54 -5.44
N SER A 175 6.16 1.36 -4.34
CA SER A 175 5.61 1.38 -3.00
C SER A 175 5.34 2.83 -2.61
N VAL A 176 4.06 3.21 -2.54
CA VAL A 176 3.63 4.51 -2.04
C VAL A 176 3.47 4.39 -0.52
N GLU A 177 4.18 5.22 0.23
CA GLU A 177 4.36 5.11 1.68
C GLU A 177 3.84 6.36 2.41
N PRO A 178 2.52 6.53 2.50
CA PRO A 178 1.95 7.68 3.18
C PRO A 178 2.21 7.65 4.69
N GLY A 179 2.38 8.83 5.28
CA GLY A 179 2.19 9.07 6.70
C GLY A 179 0.70 9.16 7.06
N SER A 180 0.41 9.89 8.10
CA SER A 180 -0.97 10.12 8.53
C SER A 180 -1.70 11.07 7.59
N MET A 181 -2.92 10.69 7.20
CA MET A 181 -3.77 11.49 6.34
C MET A 181 -5.14 11.73 6.96
N ARG A 182 -5.77 12.87 6.63
CA ARG A 182 -7.14 13.20 7.04
C ARG A 182 -8.15 12.40 6.20
N THR A 183 -8.26 11.11 6.52
CA THR A 183 -9.20 10.16 5.92
C THR A 183 -9.92 9.38 7.00
N ASP A 184 -10.94 8.61 6.62
CA ASP A 184 -11.66 7.71 7.54
C ASP A 184 -10.81 6.53 8.05
N TRP A 185 -9.57 6.40 7.57
CA TRP A 185 -8.69 5.28 7.96
C TRP A 185 -8.37 5.28 9.46
N GLY A 186 -8.13 6.46 10.06
CA GLY A 186 -7.91 6.60 11.51
C GLY A 186 -9.20 6.63 12.34
N GLY A 187 -10.37 6.61 11.71
CA GLY A 187 -11.70 6.64 12.33
C GLY A 187 -12.49 5.38 12.02
N ALA A 188 -13.51 5.49 11.17
CA ALA A 188 -14.46 4.40 10.87
C ALA A 188 -13.83 3.13 10.25
N SER A 189 -12.63 3.23 9.65
CA SER A 189 -11.90 2.07 9.09
C SER A 189 -10.92 1.41 10.07
N MET A 190 -10.80 1.93 11.30
CA MET A 190 -9.92 1.39 12.32
C MET A 190 -10.71 0.52 13.30
N GLY A 191 -10.38 -0.77 13.34
CA GLY A 191 -10.85 -1.68 14.38
C GLY A 191 -9.99 -1.59 15.65
N PHE A 192 -10.52 -2.16 16.73
CA PHE A 192 -9.79 -2.32 17.99
C PHE A 192 -9.94 -3.76 18.47
N ALA A 193 -8.80 -4.41 18.74
CA ALA A 193 -8.78 -5.72 19.37
C ALA A 193 -9.25 -5.62 20.84
N LYS A 194 -9.53 -6.75 21.46
CA LYS A 194 -9.93 -6.80 22.86
C LYS A 194 -8.83 -6.19 23.75
N HIS A 195 -9.25 -5.42 24.76
CA HIS A 195 -8.30 -4.89 25.74
C HIS A 195 -7.65 -6.02 26.57
N VAL A 196 -6.36 -5.88 26.82
CA VAL A 196 -5.55 -6.76 27.68
C VAL A 196 -4.73 -5.87 28.62
N ASP A 197 -4.74 -6.19 29.90
CA ASP A 197 -3.99 -5.46 30.93
C ASP A 197 -2.47 -5.58 30.70
N GLY A 198 -1.71 -4.60 31.20
CA GLY A 198 -0.24 -4.59 31.16
C GLY A 198 0.37 -3.80 30.00
N TYR A 199 -0.44 -3.23 29.10
CA TYR A 199 0.01 -2.44 27.94
C TYR A 199 -0.21 -0.93 28.08
N GLY A 200 -0.45 -0.43 29.30
CA GLY A 200 -0.79 0.97 29.62
C GLY A 200 0.16 2.01 28.98
N ASP A 201 1.48 1.82 29.14
CA ASP A 201 2.50 2.74 28.66
C ASP A 201 2.82 2.60 27.17
N THR A 202 2.26 1.61 26.48
CA THR A 202 2.53 1.32 25.07
C THR A 202 1.27 1.37 24.22
N VAL A 203 0.53 0.26 24.14
CA VAL A 203 -0.65 0.13 23.28
C VAL A 203 -1.78 1.07 23.70
N ASP A 204 -2.12 1.10 25.00
CA ASP A 204 -3.24 1.92 25.48
C ASP A 204 -2.94 3.40 25.32
N LYS A 205 -1.70 3.83 25.55
CA LYS A 205 -1.25 5.18 25.28
C LYS A 205 -1.43 5.56 23.79
N MET A 206 -1.09 4.65 22.88
CA MET A 206 -1.29 4.88 21.44
C MET A 206 -2.77 4.96 21.06
N ILE A 207 -3.61 4.13 21.69
CA ILE A 207 -5.06 4.15 21.49
C ILE A 207 -5.65 5.48 21.99
N SER A 208 -5.26 5.92 23.20
CA SER A 208 -5.73 7.18 23.78
C SER A 208 -5.36 8.39 22.94
N LEU A 209 -4.10 8.49 22.49
CA LEU A 209 -3.64 9.58 21.61
C LEU A 209 -4.47 9.70 20.33
N ARG A 210 -4.94 8.55 19.79
CA ARG A 210 -5.79 8.54 18.59
C ARG A 210 -7.24 8.90 18.90
N LYS A 211 -7.82 8.39 20.01
CA LYS A 211 -9.22 8.61 20.39
C LYS A 211 -9.47 10.03 20.89
N GLU A 212 -8.53 10.61 21.61
CA GLU A 212 -8.67 11.95 22.23
C GLU A 212 -8.50 13.09 21.23
N GLY A 213 -8.27 12.81 19.95
CA GLY A 213 -8.10 13.85 18.92
C GLY A 213 -6.80 14.66 19.06
N ASN A 214 -5.90 14.25 19.95
CA ASN A 214 -4.61 14.92 20.18
C ASN A 214 -3.62 14.71 19.02
N TYR A 215 -3.94 13.80 18.12
CA TYR A 215 -3.17 13.57 16.92
C TYR A 215 -3.91 14.12 15.69
N ILE A 216 -3.42 15.25 15.17
CA ILE A 216 -3.97 15.84 13.95
C ILE A 216 -3.15 15.35 12.75
N PRO A 217 -3.73 14.50 11.89
CA PRO A 217 -3.03 14.07 10.69
C PRO A 217 -2.67 15.27 9.81
N SER A 218 -1.41 15.35 9.35
CA SER A 218 -0.92 16.45 8.51
C SER A 218 -1.25 16.29 7.04
N GLY A 219 -1.38 15.03 6.57
CA GLY A 219 -1.54 14.72 5.16
C GLY A 219 -2.93 15.09 4.62
N ASP A 220 -2.92 15.73 3.45
CA ASP A 220 -4.11 16.04 2.66
C ASP A 220 -4.31 14.93 1.61
N PRO A 221 -5.42 14.17 1.67
CA PRO A 221 -5.65 13.07 0.74
C PRO A 221 -5.84 13.53 -0.72
N VAL A 222 -6.28 14.77 -0.97
CA VAL A 222 -6.41 15.31 -2.34
C VAL A 222 -5.03 15.58 -2.92
N LYS A 223 -4.13 16.20 -2.16
CA LYS A 223 -2.75 16.43 -2.58
C LYS A 223 -1.98 15.11 -2.75
N ALA A 224 -2.20 14.15 -1.87
CA ALA A 224 -1.62 12.82 -1.99
C ALA A 224 -2.12 12.10 -3.26
N ALA A 225 -3.42 12.16 -3.56
CA ALA A 225 -3.98 11.61 -4.79
C ALA A 225 -3.41 12.28 -6.05
N GLN A 226 -3.21 13.59 -6.04
CA GLN A 226 -2.56 14.30 -7.15
C GLN A 226 -1.11 13.83 -7.33
N ALA A 227 -0.34 13.73 -6.25
CA ALA A 227 1.04 13.22 -6.30
C ALA A 227 1.11 11.78 -6.85
N ILE A 228 0.15 10.91 -6.48
CA ILE A 228 0.03 9.53 -6.99
C ILE A 228 -0.34 9.53 -8.48
N TYR A 229 -1.21 10.42 -8.90
CA TYR A 229 -1.56 10.60 -10.31
C TYR A 229 -0.35 11.02 -11.16
N ASP A 230 0.40 12.01 -10.68
CA ASP A 230 1.60 12.51 -11.35
C ASP A 230 2.71 11.43 -11.38
N LEU A 231 2.87 10.67 -10.28
CA LEU A 231 3.77 9.52 -10.19
C LEU A 231 3.49 8.47 -11.28
N ALA A 232 2.22 8.13 -11.50
CA ALA A 232 1.83 7.14 -12.53
C ALA A 232 2.20 7.57 -13.96
N ARG A 233 2.50 8.85 -14.16
CA ARG A 233 2.90 9.45 -15.44
C ARG A 233 4.39 9.78 -15.51
N HIS A 234 5.09 9.68 -14.38
CA HIS A 234 6.52 9.95 -14.33
C HIS A 234 7.31 8.93 -15.17
N PRO A 235 8.25 9.36 -16.02
CA PRO A 235 9.03 8.45 -16.88
C PRO A 235 9.89 7.50 -16.03
N GLU A 236 10.42 7.97 -14.91
CA GLU A 236 11.27 7.22 -13.99
C GLU A 236 10.76 7.34 -12.55
N PRO A 237 9.67 6.63 -12.18
CA PRO A 237 9.15 6.70 -10.82
C PRO A 237 10.11 5.98 -9.86
N PRO A 238 10.25 6.46 -8.60
CA PRO A 238 11.04 5.78 -7.59
C PRO A 238 10.38 4.46 -7.18
N ILE A 239 11.16 3.52 -6.64
CA ILE A 239 10.62 2.30 -6.04
C ILE A 239 9.87 2.60 -4.73
N HIS A 240 10.28 3.62 -4.00
CA HIS A 240 9.66 4.10 -2.77
C HIS A 240 9.28 5.58 -2.90
N LEU A 241 8.01 5.91 -2.68
CA LEU A 241 7.54 7.28 -2.59
C LEU A 241 6.96 7.54 -1.19
N ILE A 242 7.68 8.26 -0.37
CA ILE A 242 7.22 8.71 0.96
C ILE A 242 6.33 9.94 0.79
N LEU A 243 5.14 9.93 1.37
CA LEU A 243 4.19 11.03 1.32
C LEU A 243 3.85 11.54 2.72
N GLY A 244 4.18 12.78 2.98
CA GLY A 244 3.93 13.49 4.24
C GLY A 244 5.20 13.85 5.00
N SER A 245 5.19 15.00 5.67
CA SER A 245 6.34 15.48 6.47
C SER A 245 6.59 14.61 7.70
N ASP A 246 5.53 14.07 8.29
CA ASP A 246 5.59 13.12 9.40
C ASP A 246 6.27 11.81 8.96
N ALA A 247 5.89 11.27 7.82
CA ALA A 247 6.52 10.10 7.24
C ALA A 247 8.00 10.33 6.92
N ALA A 248 8.34 11.47 6.32
CA ALA A 248 9.72 11.82 6.01
C ALA A 248 10.60 11.89 7.27
N GLY A 249 10.12 12.57 8.32
CA GLY A 249 10.83 12.67 9.60
C GLY A 249 10.99 11.31 10.31
N ILE A 250 9.97 10.45 10.24
CA ILE A 250 10.04 9.09 10.77
C ILE A 250 11.13 8.29 10.04
N ILE A 251 11.13 8.32 8.71
CA ILE A 251 12.11 7.55 7.91
C ILE A 251 13.54 8.02 8.18
N GLU A 252 13.75 9.32 8.26
CA GLU A 252 15.07 9.87 8.61
C GLU A 252 15.56 9.35 9.98
N THR A 253 14.71 9.45 11.00
CA THR A 253 15.00 9.01 12.36
C THR A 253 15.31 7.50 12.43
N VAL A 254 14.42 6.71 11.83
CA VAL A 254 14.54 5.23 11.86
C VAL A 254 15.76 4.76 11.06
N SER A 255 16.05 5.38 9.92
CA SER A 255 17.22 5.02 9.11
C SER A 255 18.51 5.25 9.89
N LYS A 256 18.62 6.40 10.58
CA LYS A 256 19.79 6.70 11.42
C LYS A 256 19.95 5.70 12.57
N SER A 257 18.87 5.42 13.30
CA SER A 257 18.89 4.45 14.39
C SER A 257 19.30 3.05 13.94
N ARG A 258 18.78 2.58 12.79
CA ARG A 258 19.14 1.28 12.21
C ARG A 258 20.59 1.23 11.75
N GLU A 259 21.12 2.32 11.19
CA GLU A 259 22.51 2.41 10.80
C GLU A 259 23.44 2.33 12.02
N GLU A 260 23.09 3.03 13.10
CA GLU A 260 23.84 2.98 14.37
C GLU A 260 23.82 1.56 14.98
N GLU A 261 22.66 0.91 15.00
CA GLU A 261 22.50 -0.46 15.47
C GLU A 261 23.31 -1.44 14.60
N PHE A 262 23.22 -1.33 13.28
CA PHE A 262 24.00 -2.15 12.34
C PHE A 262 25.51 -2.02 12.58
N LYS A 263 26.02 -0.78 12.72
CA LYS A 263 27.46 -0.54 12.99
C LYS A 263 27.90 -1.18 14.29
N LYS A 264 27.06 -1.12 15.33
CA LYS A 264 27.34 -1.72 16.64
C LYS A 264 27.49 -3.24 16.55
N TRP A 265 26.65 -3.90 15.74
CA TRP A 265 26.62 -5.36 15.62
C TRP A 265 27.44 -5.90 14.43
N LEU A 266 28.02 -5.03 13.61
CA LEU A 266 28.82 -5.42 12.45
C LEU A 266 29.93 -6.44 12.76
N PRO A 267 30.69 -6.34 13.87
CA PRO A 267 31.69 -7.36 14.21
C PRO A 267 31.09 -8.76 14.36
N VAL A 268 29.89 -8.87 14.96
CA VAL A 268 29.18 -10.14 15.10
C VAL A 268 28.71 -10.63 13.72
N SER A 269 28.18 -9.74 12.89
CA SER A 269 27.74 -10.10 11.53
C SER A 269 28.86 -10.66 10.68
N LEU A 270 30.08 -10.13 10.81
CA LEU A 270 31.24 -10.59 10.06
C LEU A 270 31.88 -11.86 10.64
N SER A 271 31.63 -12.18 11.90
CA SER A 271 32.27 -13.32 12.59
C SER A 271 31.82 -14.70 12.09
N ILE A 272 30.74 -14.75 11.29
CA ILE A 272 30.21 -16.00 10.72
C ILE A 272 30.75 -16.32 9.34
N ASP A 273 31.59 -15.48 8.78
CA ASP A 273 32.18 -15.75 7.47
C ASP A 273 33.18 -16.91 7.56
N HIS A 274 33.21 -17.74 6.55
CA HIS A 274 34.24 -18.79 6.44
C HIS A 274 35.62 -18.16 6.31
N ASP A 275 36.64 -18.72 7.01
CA ASP A 275 38.01 -18.22 7.03
C ASP A 275 38.61 -18.01 5.62
N ASP A 276 38.24 -18.89 4.67
CA ASP A 276 38.70 -18.82 3.28
C ASP A 276 38.04 -17.70 2.46
N THR A 277 37.04 -17.01 3.01
CA THR A 277 36.33 -15.87 2.37
C THR A 277 36.74 -14.51 2.94
N ILE A 278 37.48 -14.50 4.06
CA ILE A 278 37.92 -13.27 4.71
C ILE A 278 38.86 -12.50 3.76
N GLY A 279 38.60 -11.21 3.54
CA GLY A 279 39.37 -10.33 2.67
C GLY A 279 39.15 -10.50 1.16
N LYS A 280 38.25 -11.41 0.72
CA LYS A 280 37.81 -11.49 -0.69
C LYS A 280 36.76 -10.43 -0.99
N GLU A 281 36.89 -9.76 -2.15
CA GLU A 281 35.84 -8.87 -2.63
C GLU A 281 34.51 -9.63 -2.81
N LYS A 282 33.46 -9.11 -2.16
CA LYS A 282 32.09 -9.62 -2.33
C LYS A 282 31.32 -8.65 -3.22
N ASN A 283 31.07 -9.03 -4.47
CA ASN A 283 30.23 -8.25 -5.38
C ASN A 283 28.77 -8.57 -5.12
N PHE A 284 28.03 -7.61 -4.57
CA PHE A 284 26.57 -7.69 -4.43
C PHE A 284 25.93 -6.97 -5.61
N ASN A 285 25.47 -7.72 -6.62
CA ASN A 285 24.60 -7.18 -7.68
C ASN A 285 23.17 -7.11 -7.13
N LEU A 286 22.79 -5.98 -6.51
CA LEU A 286 21.44 -5.72 -5.97
C LEU A 286 20.59 -4.91 -6.95
#